data_c7b252b1b7ee96b4d8a197aab5d48885
#
_entry.id   c7b252b1b7ee96b4d8a197aab5d48885
#
_cell.length_a   1.000
_cell.length_b   1.000
_cell.length_c   1.000
_cell.angle_alpha   90.00
_cell.angle_beta   90.00
_cell.angle_gamma   90.00
#
_symmetry.space_group_name_H-M   'P 1'
#
loop_
_entity.id
_entity.type
_entity.pdbx_description
1 polymer ?
#
loop_
_entity_poly.entity_id
_entity_poly.type
_entity_poly.pdbx_seq_one_letter_code
_entity_poly.pdbx_strand_id
1 'polypeptide(L)'
;MGLRFRRSMKILPGIRLNIGKSSVGISAGIPGARVSLNSRGRVTGSAGIPGSGLYWVESKSIKKKRAKSKSPRTVASTRTEETIVDDEVYVEDVDVPPAQALDAPLSPQRKPAKSHIFSSKEEKALSALFYDIYGDQEANPPAVVFEKSRAVAQEHSELALAMQAIQVLHGSTNEALQKESFVLADQLWPQREALFANPLVQKYFAGITPGVMITPGIFANERYNLKALGLIYAEILQVQGNYAKALEVVEEIDSDQMTAISVADLEIALLKFDDAIATTEDIENEDDATAMLLVLRGIAFREKGFFDASLECLKLSVAKRTRSEGILNRGLWERSFTYERMGKIALAKKDLEKIMAREPSYSGLNERLSLLNA
;
A
#
# COMPACT_ATOMS: atom_id res chain seq x y z
N MET A 1 -20.66 -6.15 -2.59
CA MET A 1 -19.21 -6.12 -2.69
C MET A 1 -18.79 -6.24 -4.15
N GLY A 2 -18.22 -5.21 -4.74
CA GLY A 2 -17.83 -5.19 -6.16
C GLY A 2 -16.33 -5.18 -6.29
N LEU A 3 -15.74 -6.29 -6.73
CA LEU A 3 -14.32 -6.40 -7.07
C LEU A 3 -14.01 -5.39 -8.18
N ARG A 4 -13.18 -4.38 -7.91
CA ARG A 4 -12.67 -3.43 -8.91
C ARG A 4 -11.24 -3.82 -9.26
N PHE A 5 -11.03 -4.20 -10.51
CA PHE A 5 -9.72 -4.52 -11.07
C PHE A 5 -9.23 -3.32 -11.88
N ARG A 6 -7.98 -2.91 -11.67
CA ARG A 6 -7.31 -1.89 -12.49
C ARG A 6 -5.87 -2.35 -12.74
N ARG A 7 -5.44 -2.36 -13.99
CA ARG A 7 -4.08 -2.68 -14.41
C ARG A 7 -3.52 -1.49 -15.17
N SER A 8 -2.36 -0.98 -14.74
CA SER A 8 -1.60 0.03 -15.49
C SER A 8 -0.45 -0.67 -16.19
N MET A 9 -0.36 -0.53 -17.50
CA MET A 9 0.71 -1.11 -18.32
C MET A 9 1.43 0.00 -19.07
N LYS A 10 2.76 0.05 -18.95
CA LYS A 10 3.61 0.93 -19.75
C LYS A 10 3.73 0.30 -21.15
N ILE A 11 3.16 0.94 -22.17
CA ILE A 11 3.19 0.43 -23.55
C ILE A 11 4.43 0.93 -24.28
N LEU A 12 4.81 2.20 -24.04
CA LEU A 12 5.97 2.87 -24.64
C LEU A 12 6.49 3.91 -23.64
N PRO A 13 7.74 4.40 -23.77
CA PRO A 13 8.21 5.54 -22.98
C PRO A 13 7.22 6.70 -23.09
N GLY A 14 6.68 7.15 -21.95
CA GLY A 14 5.68 8.23 -21.88
C GLY A 14 4.23 7.81 -22.13
N ILE A 15 3.91 6.57 -22.48
CA ILE A 15 2.53 6.09 -22.72
C ILE A 15 2.18 4.96 -21.76
N ARG A 16 1.13 5.15 -20.97
CA ARG A 16 0.57 4.12 -20.05
C ARG A 16 -0.88 3.81 -20.42
N LEU A 17 -1.25 2.54 -20.42
CA LEU A 17 -2.61 2.04 -20.52
C LEU A 17 -3.12 1.69 -19.11
N ASN A 18 -4.20 2.31 -18.70
CA ASN A 18 -4.87 2.04 -17.43
C ASN A 18 -6.15 1.26 -17.71
N ILE A 19 -6.23 0.01 -17.26
CA ILE A 19 -7.39 -0.85 -17.44
C ILE A 19 -8.05 -1.04 -16.08
N GLY A 20 -9.27 -0.53 -15.91
CA GLY A 20 -10.10 -0.77 -14.73
C GLY A 20 -11.35 -1.58 -15.09
N LYS A 21 -12.01 -2.20 -14.11
CA LYS A 21 -13.24 -2.99 -14.31
C LYS A 21 -14.35 -2.22 -15.02
N SER A 22 -14.39 -0.91 -14.90
CA SER A 22 -15.45 -0.05 -15.46
C SER A 22 -14.93 1.06 -16.39
N SER A 23 -13.62 1.16 -16.62
CA SER A 23 -13.04 2.15 -17.54
C SER A 23 -11.66 1.72 -18.00
N VAL A 24 -11.35 2.00 -19.25
CA VAL A 24 -10.00 1.91 -19.82
C VAL A 24 -9.54 3.33 -20.10
N GLY A 25 -8.31 3.67 -19.69
CA GLY A 25 -7.74 5.00 -19.92
C GLY A 25 -6.36 4.88 -20.54
N ILE A 26 -6.02 5.81 -21.41
CA ILE A 26 -4.67 5.98 -21.95
C ILE A 26 -4.14 7.31 -21.44
N SER A 27 -2.94 7.29 -20.88
CA SER A 27 -2.22 8.52 -20.56
C SER A 27 -0.94 8.61 -21.37
N ALA A 28 -0.69 9.77 -21.94
CA ALA A 28 0.53 10.09 -22.68
C ALA A 28 1.14 11.36 -22.13
N GLY A 29 2.45 11.38 -21.91
CA GLY A 29 3.13 12.57 -21.41
C GLY A 29 4.64 12.44 -21.34
N ILE A 30 5.27 13.60 -21.31
CA ILE A 30 6.69 13.80 -21.05
C ILE A 30 6.85 14.43 -19.65
N PRO A 31 8.04 14.43 -19.04
CA PRO A 31 8.27 15.18 -17.80
C PRO A 31 7.78 16.61 -17.92
N GLY A 32 6.81 17.01 -17.06
CA GLY A 32 6.19 18.34 -17.08
C GLY A 32 4.88 18.46 -17.87
N ALA A 33 4.48 17.54 -18.72
CA ALA A 33 3.20 17.60 -19.43
C ALA A 33 2.59 16.20 -19.66
N ARG A 34 1.35 16.00 -19.22
CA ARG A 34 0.62 14.73 -19.41
C ARG A 34 -0.83 14.98 -19.79
N VAL A 35 -1.36 14.16 -20.69
CA VAL A 35 -2.78 14.09 -21.03
C VAL A 35 -3.28 12.68 -20.78
N SER A 36 -4.38 12.55 -20.06
CA SER A 36 -5.07 11.26 -19.85
C SER A 36 -6.50 11.33 -20.40
N LEU A 37 -6.90 10.27 -21.08
CA LEU A 37 -8.24 10.07 -21.61
C LEU A 37 -8.79 8.75 -21.07
N ASN A 38 -9.96 8.77 -20.45
CA ASN A 38 -10.61 7.55 -20.03
C ASN A 38 -11.86 7.23 -20.87
N SER A 39 -12.26 5.97 -20.93
CA SER A 39 -13.42 5.47 -21.69
C SER A 39 -14.77 6.05 -21.21
N ARG A 40 -14.81 6.76 -20.07
CA ARG A 40 -15.99 7.50 -19.59
C ARG A 40 -16.08 8.89 -20.22
N GLY A 41 -15.15 9.25 -21.12
CA GLY A 41 -15.14 10.52 -21.81
C GLY A 41 -14.64 11.68 -20.96
N ARG A 42 -13.77 11.43 -19.99
CA ARG A 42 -13.06 12.46 -19.24
C ARG A 42 -11.65 12.61 -19.80
N VAL A 43 -11.29 13.80 -20.20
CA VAL A 43 -9.93 14.18 -20.58
C VAL A 43 -9.36 15.03 -19.46
N THR A 44 -8.19 14.65 -18.97
CA THR A 44 -7.44 15.45 -17.99
C THR A 44 -6.11 15.80 -18.62
N GLY A 45 -5.82 17.07 -18.77
CA GLY A 45 -4.53 17.59 -19.18
C GLY A 45 -3.82 18.24 -18.01
N SER A 46 -2.54 17.95 -17.85
CA SER A 46 -1.68 18.62 -16.89
C SER A 46 -0.44 19.15 -17.60
N ALA A 47 -0.06 20.40 -17.31
CA ALA A 47 1.15 21.01 -17.82
C ALA A 47 1.84 21.78 -16.70
N GLY A 48 3.15 21.59 -16.55
CA GLY A 48 3.98 22.30 -15.58
C GLY A 48 5.40 22.47 -16.11
N ILE A 49 6.05 23.54 -15.71
CA ILE A 49 7.46 23.78 -16.04
C ILE A 49 8.31 23.08 -14.98
N PRO A 50 9.11 22.05 -15.34
CA PRO A 50 9.96 21.36 -14.38
C PRO A 50 10.87 22.36 -13.63
N GLY A 51 10.82 22.33 -12.30
CA GLY A 51 11.66 23.19 -11.45
C GLY A 51 11.11 24.58 -11.15
N SER A 52 10.00 25.02 -11.77
CA SER A 52 9.46 26.39 -11.57
C SER A 52 8.30 26.47 -10.57
N GLY A 53 7.74 25.32 -10.11
CA GLY A 53 6.55 25.30 -9.25
C GLY A 53 5.24 25.71 -9.93
N LEU A 54 5.24 26.03 -11.23
CA LEU A 54 4.05 26.38 -11.98
C LEU A 54 3.44 25.14 -12.63
N TYR A 55 2.22 24.80 -12.23
CA TYR A 55 1.47 23.64 -12.72
C TYR A 55 0.00 24.01 -13.00
N TRP A 56 -0.50 23.55 -14.12
CA TRP A 56 -1.89 23.75 -14.54
C TRP A 56 -2.56 22.40 -14.84
N VAL A 57 -3.76 22.19 -14.31
CA VAL A 57 -4.60 21.01 -14.59
C VAL A 57 -5.93 21.46 -15.11
N GLU A 58 -6.35 20.94 -16.24
CA GLU A 58 -7.70 21.10 -16.75
C GLU A 58 -8.34 19.73 -17.00
N SER A 59 -9.55 19.56 -16.49
CA SER A 59 -10.36 18.35 -16.66
C SER A 59 -11.64 18.70 -17.41
N LYS A 60 -11.84 18.11 -18.60
CA LYS A 60 -13.07 18.29 -19.38
C LYS A 60 -13.78 16.95 -19.60
N SER A 61 -15.10 16.93 -19.36
CA SER A 61 -15.96 15.81 -19.74
C SER A 61 -16.52 16.03 -21.15
N ILE A 62 -16.26 15.08 -22.06
CA ILE A 62 -16.71 15.13 -23.45
C ILE A 62 -18.20 14.74 -23.57
N LYS A 63 -18.86 14.21 -22.50
CA LYS A 63 -20.27 13.86 -22.55
C LYS A 63 -21.16 15.09 -22.43
N LYS A 64 -21.97 15.37 -23.48
CA LYS A 64 -23.01 16.40 -23.49
C LYS A 64 -23.97 16.24 -22.31
N LYS A 65 -24.04 17.25 -21.42
CA LYS A 65 -25.07 17.36 -20.38
C LYS A 65 -26.43 17.58 -21.06
N ARG A 66 -27.41 16.76 -20.72
CA ARG A 66 -28.84 17.03 -20.93
C ARG A 66 -29.20 18.27 -20.08
N ALA A 67 -29.74 19.27 -20.72
CA ALA A 67 -30.13 20.52 -20.10
C ALA A 67 -31.19 20.32 -19.02
N LYS A 68 -31.02 20.90 -17.83
CA LYS A 68 -32.10 21.28 -16.92
C LYS A 68 -32.03 22.75 -16.64
N SER A 69 -33.22 23.34 -16.71
CA SER A 69 -33.57 24.77 -16.79
C SER A 69 -33.08 25.63 -15.61
N LYS A 70 -32.77 26.87 -15.95
CA LYS A 70 -32.38 27.96 -15.06
C LYS A 70 -33.56 28.55 -14.29
N SER A 71 -33.28 29.05 -13.10
CA SER A 71 -33.87 30.28 -12.61
C SER A 71 -32.80 31.15 -11.94
N PRO A 72 -32.82 32.47 -12.15
CA PRO A 72 -31.77 33.38 -11.75
C PRO A 72 -32.01 33.99 -10.37
N ARG A 73 -30.95 34.23 -9.61
CA ARG A 73 -31.01 35.22 -8.53
C ARG A 73 -29.73 36.05 -8.43
N THR A 74 -29.98 37.29 -8.30
CA THR A 74 -29.25 38.53 -8.42
C THR A 74 -28.12 38.68 -7.38
N VAL A 75 -27.09 39.39 -7.83
CA VAL A 75 -25.89 39.87 -7.15
C VAL A 75 -26.22 40.85 -6.00
N ALA A 76 -25.52 40.73 -4.91
CA ALA A 76 -25.15 41.87 -4.05
C ALA A 76 -23.75 41.58 -3.42
N SER A 77 -22.82 42.45 -3.78
CA SER A 77 -21.47 42.55 -3.22
C SER A 77 -21.55 43.10 -1.79
N THR A 78 -20.89 42.43 -0.85
CA THR A 78 -20.37 43.11 0.35
C THR A 78 -19.14 42.33 0.85
N ARG A 79 -18.05 43.03 0.88
CA ARG A 79 -16.74 42.61 1.38
C ARG A 79 -16.81 42.57 2.89
N THR A 80 -16.62 41.42 3.49
CA THR A 80 -16.41 41.27 4.94
C THR A 80 -15.27 40.28 5.16
N GLU A 81 -14.43 40.62 6.12
CA GLU A 81 -13.21 39.92 6.52
C GLU A 81 -13.46 38.43 6.75
N GLU A 82 -12.62 37.61 6.08
CA GLU A 82 -12.66 36.15 6.24
C GLU A 82 -12.16 35.75 7.64
N THR A 83 -13.11 35.48 8.49
CA THR A 83 -12.86 34.58 9.63
C THR A 83 -12.73 33.19 9.03
N ILE A 84 -11.54 32.60 9.07
CA ILE A 84 -11.31 31.21 8.64
C ILE A 84 -12.09 30.30 9.60
N VAL A 85 -13.30 29.96 9.21
CA VAL A 85 -14.04 28.85 9.83
C VAL A 85 -13.53 27.58 9.18
N ASP A 86 -12.91 26.72 9.99
CA ASP A 86 -12.44 25.40 9.60
C ASP A 86 -13.70 24.51 9.42
N ASP A 87 -14.40 24.64 8.30
CA ASP A 87 -15.50 23.74 7.93
C ASP A 87 -14.91 22.36 7.65
N GLU A 88 -14.76 21.56 8.71
CA GLU A 88 -14.61 20.11 8.59
C GLU A 88 -15.92 19.61 7.96
N VAL A 89 -15.90 19.30 6.66
CA VAL A 89 -17.01 18.64 5.99
C VAL A 89 -17.14 17.24 6.58
N TYR A 90 -18.02 17.10 7.58
CA TYR A 90 -18.42 15.79 8.09
C TYR A 90 -19.48 15.22 7.14
N VAL A 91 -19.14 14.14 6.46
CA VAL A 91 -20.14 13.31 5.78
C VAL A 91 -20.84 12.50 6.87
N GLU A 92 -22.17 12.64 7.01
CA GLU A 92 -22.96 11.83 7.95
C GLU A 92 -22.73 10.33 7.64
N ASP A 93 -22.30 9.61 8.68
CA ASP A 93 -22.02 8.18 8.59
C ASP A 93 -23.34 7.40 8.37
N VAL A 94 -23.45 6.74 7.23
CA VAL A 94 -24.36 5.61 7.09
C VAL A 94 -23.76 4.48 7.93
N ASP A 95 -24.57 3.89 8.83
CA ASP A 95 -24.19 2.76 9.69
C ASP A 95 -23.57 1.61 8.87
N VAL A 96 -22.25 1.61 8.74
CA VAL A 96 -21.46 0.51 8.22
C VAL A 96 -20.76 -0.12 9.43
N PRO A 97 -20.90 -1.43 9.65
CA PRO A 97 -20.25 -2.09 10.77
C PRO A 97 -18.74 -1.84 10.72
N PRO A 98 -18.08 -1.65 11.88
CA PRO A 98 -16.66 -1.31 11.94
C PRO A 98 -15.84 -2.34 11.18
N ALA A 99 -14.97 -1.85 10.29
CA ALA A 99 -13.97 -2.69 9.64
C ALA A 99 -13.14 -3.35 10.75
N GLN A 100 -13.11 -4.68 10.77
CA GLN A 100 -12.32 -5.44 11.73
C GLN A 100 -10.86 -5.01 11.60
N ALA A 101 -10.28 -4.57 12.70
CA ALA A 101 -8.87 -4.25 12.79
C ALA A 101 -8.03 -5.42 12.24
N LEU A 102 -7.11 -5.10 11.35
CA LEU A 102 -6.19 -6.08 10.74
C LEU A 102 -5.05 -6.43 11.71
N ASP A 103 -5.40 -6.78 12.94
CA ASP A 103 -4.49 -7.44 13.89
C ASP A 103 -4.55 -8.94 13.65
N ALA A 104 -3.86 -9.42 12.62
CA ALA A 104 -3.77 -10.85 12.39
C ALA A 104 -2.33 -11.34 12.63
N PRO A 105 -2.08 -12.05 13.74
CA PRO A 105 -0.84 -12.80 13.87
C PRO A 105 -0.77 -13.89 12.79
N LEU A 106 0.44 -14.31 12.44
CA LEU A 106 0.78 -15.46 11.60
C LEU A 106 0.17 -16.77 12.16
N SER A 107 -1.13 -16.96 12.01
CA SER A 107 -1.80 -18.20 12.43
C SER A 107 -2.32 -18.93 11.21
N PRO A 108 -1.94 -20.20 11.00
CA PRO A 108 -2.54 -21.00 9.94
C PRO A 108 -4.03 -21.17 10.24
N GLN A 109 -4.89 -20.61 9.40
CA GLN A 109 -6.35 -20.69 9.56
C GLN A 109 -6.90 -22.10 9.36
N ARG A 110 -6.05 -23.06 8.96
CA ARG A 110 -6.42 -24.47 8.73
C ARG A 110 -5.29 -25.40 9.22
N LYS A 111 -5.71 -26.55 9.74
CA LYS A 111 -4.75 -27.62 10.02
C LYS A 111 -3.99 -28.00 8.74
N PRO A 112 -2.68 -28.27 8.82
CA PRO A 112 -1.88 -28.68 7.68
C PRO A 112 -2.50 -29.86 6.93
N ALA A 113 -2.28 -29.93 5.62
CA ALA A 113 -2.75 -31.04 4.81
C ALA A 113 -2.03 -32.34 5.24
N LYS A 114 -2.78 -33.45 5.34
CA LYS A 114 -2.21 -34.76 5.67
C LYS A 114 -1.68 -35.46 4.42
N SER A 115 -0.54 -36.14 4.57
CA SER A 115 -0.10 -37.12 3.57
C SER A 115 -0.87 -38.42 3.71
N HIS A 116 -0.91 -39.19 2.64
CA HIS A 116 -1.52 -40.53 2.61
C HIS A 116 -0.44 -41.63 2.69
N ILE A 117 -0.86 -42.87 2.93
CA ILE A 117 0.09 -43.99 3.00
C ILE A 117 0.88 -44.20 1.70
N PHE A 118 0.28 -43.84 0.57
CA PHE A 118 0.88 -43.94 -0.77
C PHE A 118 1.54 -42.62 -1.26
N SER A 119 1.60 -41.57 -0.41
CA SER A 119 2.30 -40.34 -0.75
C SER A 119 3.79 -40.58 -0.92
N SER A 120 4.44 -39.77 -1.76
CA SER A 120 5.90 -39.81 -1.96
C SER A 120 6.67 -39.52 -0.67
N LYS A 121 7.97 -39.77 -0.66
CA LYS A 121 8.84 -39.47 0.50
C LYS A 121 8.86 -37.97 0.78
N GLU A 122 8.95 -37.17 -0.26
CA GLU A 122 8.97 -35.70 -0.23
C GLU A 122 7.64 -35.16 0.37
N GLU A 123 6.50 -35.68 -0.10
CA GLU A 123 5.21 -35.30 0.46
C GLU A 123 5.06 -35.67 1.93
N LYS A 124 5.55 -36.85 2.34
CA LYS A 124 5.55 -37.26 3.74
C LYS A 124 6.44 -36.37 4.61
N ALA A 125 7.65 -36.02 4.12
CA ALA A 125 8.56 -35.12 4.81
C ALA A 125 7.94 -33.71 4.94
N LEU A 126 7.37 -33.18 3.86
CA LEU A 126 6.70 -31.89 3.88
C LEU A 126 5.50 -31.87 4.83
N SER A 127 4.67 -32.92 4.80
CA SER A 127 3.54 -33.08 5.72
C SER A 127 4.00 -33.11 7.18
N ALA A 128 5.05 -33.87 7.49
CA ALA A 128 5.60 -33.98 8.84
C ALA A 128 6.11 -32.63 9.33
N LEU A 129 6.89 -31.91 8.50
CA LEU A 129 7.38 -30.58 8.81
C LEU A 129 6.24 -29.60 9.08
N PHE A 130 5.22 -29.56 8.20
CA PHE A 130 4.09 -28.64 8.37
C PHE A 130 3.26 -28.92 9.62
N TYR A 131 3.11 -30.19 10.02
CA TYR A 131 2.49 -30.54 11.30
C TYR A 131 3.35 -30.11 12.48
N ASP A 132 4.67 -30.24 12.38
CA ASP A 132 5.60 -29.85 13.41
C ASP A 132 5.68 -28.32 13.59
N ILE A 133 5.63 -27.53 12.52
CA ILE A 133 5.75 -26.08 12.61
C ILE A 133 4.41 -25.33 12.75
N TYR A 134 3.30 -25.89 12.24
CA TYR A 134 1.98 -25.25 12.22
C TYR A 134 0.86 -26.07 12.87
N GLY A 135 1.17 -27.27 13.38
CA GLY A 135 0.16 -28.19 13.92
C GLY A 135 -0.31 -27.87 15.32
N ASP A 136 0.55 -27.31 16.15
CA ASP A 136 0.26 -26.94 17.54
C ASP A 136 -0.18 -25.47 17.65
N GLN A 137 -0.92 -25.15 18.73
CA GLN A 137 -1.44 -23.80 18.98
C GLN A 137 -0.34 -22.80 19.36
N GLU A 138 0.83 -23.27 19.80
CA GLU A 138 1.99 -22.42 20.07
C GLU A 138 2.87 -22.34 18.82
N ALA A 139 3.02 -21.13 18.30
CA ALA A 139 3.86 -20.87 17.14
C ALA A 139 5.34 -21.18 17.46
N ASN A 140 5.98 -22.00 16.64
CA ASN A 140 7.43 -22.20 16.74
C ASN A 140 8.17 -20.86 16.49
N PRO A 141 9.24 -20.56 17.26
CA PRO A 141 10.08 -19.40 17.00
C PRO A 141 10.62 -19.40 15.55
N PRO A 142 10.70 -18.25 14.88
CA PRO A 142 11.17 -18.17 13.49
C PRO A 142 12.50 -18.88 13.23
N ALA A 143 13.46 -18.77 14.17
CA ALA A 143 14.76 -19.44 14.07
C ALA A 143 14.64 -20.97 14.06
N VAL A 144 13.71 -21.53 14.84
CA VAL A 144 13.48 -22.98 14.90
C VAL A 144 12.87 -23.47 13.58
N VAL A 145 11.89 -22.74 13.04
CA VAL A 145 11.28 -23.06 11.75
C VAL A 145 12.32 -23.01 10.63
N PHE A 146 13.17 -21.99 10.66
CA PHE A 146 14.25 -21.80 9.71
C PHE A 146 15.21 -23.01 9.68
N GLU A 147 15.68 -23.47 10.84
CA GLU A 147 16.59 -24.62 10.94
C GLU A 147 15.91 -25.94 10.55
N LYS A 148 14.66 -26.16 10.98
CA LYS A 148 13.89 -27.36 10.58
C LYS A 148 13.71 -27.42 9.05
N SER A 149 13.39 -26.30 8.42
CA SER A 149 13.26 -26.20 6.97
C SER A 149 14.60 -26.47 6.26
N ARG A 150 15.70 -25.96 6.81
CA ARG A 150 17.07 -26.23 6.29
C ARG A 150 17.40 -27.73 6.32
N ALA A 151 17.10 -28.40 7.43
CA ALA A 151 17.34 -29.83 7.55
C ALA A 151 16.56 -30.63 6.51
N VAL A 152 15.28 -30.31 6.29
CA VAL A 152 14.45 -30.97 5.26
C VAL A 152 15.00 -30.70 3.86
N ALA A 153 15.48 -29.49 3.54
CA ALA A 153 16.08 -29.18 2.26
C ALA A 153 17.36 -29.98 1.97
N GLN A 154 18.15 -30.25 3.00
CA GLN A 154 19.38 -31.07 2.89
C GLN A 154 19.08 -32.56 2.65
N GLU A 155 18.00 -33.08 3.24
CA GLU A 155 17.60 -34.48 3.09
C GLU A 155 16.80 -34.74 1.81
N HIS A 156 16.02 -33.72 1.36
CA HIS A 156 15.11 -33.79 0.21
C HIS A 156 15.36 -32.63 -0.77
N SER A 157 16.28 -32.81 -1.71
CA SER A 157 16.66 -31.76 -2.68
C SER A 157 15.50 -31.25 -3.54
N GLU A 158 14.51 -32.10 -3.84
CA GLU A 158 13.30 -31.74 -4.59
C GLU A 158 12.40 -30.74 -3.84
N LEU A 159 12.56 -30.64 -2.53
CA LEU A 159 11.85 -29.67 -1.68
C LEU A 159 12.63 -28.38 -1.45
N ALA A 160 13.83 -28.24 -2.00
CA ALA A 160 14.74 -27.13 -1.71
C ALA A 160 14.06 -25.76 -1.91
N LEU A 161 13.38 -25.53 -3.03
CA LEU A 161 12.67 -24.25 -3.30
C LEU A 161 11.53 -23.99 -2.28
N ALA A 162 10.78 -25.03 -1.94
CA ALA A 162 9.71 -24.91 -0.94
C ALA A 162 10.27 -24.57 0.45
N MET A 163 11.39 -25.19 0.83
CA MET A 163 12.06 -24.92 2.09
C MET A 163 12.67 -23.53 2.13
N GLN A 164 13.29 -23.07 1.04
CA GLN A 164 13.76 -21.68 0.92
C GLN A 164 12.61 -20.68 1.10
N ALA A 165 11.45 -20.95 0.51
CA ALA A 165 10.29 -20.09 0.68
C ALA A 165 9.82 -19.99 2.15
N ILE A 166 9.81 -21.11 2.88
CA ILE A 166 9.51 -21.14 4.33
C ILE A 166 10.58 -20.39 5.13
N GLN A 167 11.87 -20.54 4.77
CA GLN A 167 12.96 -19.81 5.40
C GLN A 167 12.86 -18.31 5.17
N VAL A 168 12.56 -17.87 3.94
CA VAL A 168 12.33 -16.44 3.62
C VAL A 168 11.18 -15.90 4.46
N LEU A 169 10.04 -16.60 4.51
CA LEU A 169 8.87 -16.17 5.27
C LEU A 169 9.18 -15.96 6.76
N HIS A 170 9.81 -16.93 7.40
CA HIS A 170 10.07 -16.88 8.85
C HIS A 170 11.32 -16.06 9.19
N GLY A 171 12.31 -16.04 8.31
CA GLY A 171 13.53 -15.29 8.53
C GLY A 171 13.34 -13.78 8.33
N SER A 172 12.40 -13.35 7.49
CA SER A 172 12.09 -11.93 7.29
C SER A 172 11.64 -11.22 8.58
N THR A 173 10.99 -11.95 9.48
CA THR A 173 10.50 -11.44 10.77
C THR A 173 11.51 -11.52 11.91
N ASN A 174 12.71 -12.01 11.66
CA ASN A 174 13.75 -12.21 12.66
C ASN A 174 15.02 -11.46 12.29
N GLU A 175 15.40 -10.47 13.11
CA GLU A 175 16.55 -9.59 12.86
C GLU A 175 17.87 -10.34 12.62
N ALA A 176 18.12 -11.42 13.39
CA ALA A 176 19.34 -12.24 13.25
C ALA A 176 19.40 -13.01 11.92
N LEU A 177 18.23 -13.29 11.31
CA LEU A 177 18.11 -14.07 10.07
C LEU A 177 17.88 -13.19 8.82
N GLN A 178 17.70 -11.87 8.97
CA GLN A 178 17.37 -10.98 7.86
C GLN A 178 18.36 -11.05 6.70
N LYS A 179 19.67 -11.09 7.00
CA LYS A 179 20.71 -11.17 5.97
C LYS A 179 20.65 -12.46 5.17
N GLU A 180 20.42 -13.59 5.86
CA GLU A 180 20.30 -14.88 5.19
C GLU A 180 18.99 -14.96 4.39
N SER A 181 17.90 -14.46 4.95
CA SER A 181 16.61 -14.37 4.27
C SER A 181 16.69 -13.53 3.00
N PHE A 182 17.46 -12.44 3.01
CA PHE A 182 17.73 -11.64 1.81
C PHE A 182 18.41 -12.48 0.72
N VAL A 183 19.49 -13.20 1.06
CA VAL A 183 20.20 -14.04 0.09
C VAL A 183 19.28 -15.13 -0.50
N LEU A 184 18.49 -15.76 0.37
CA LEU A 184 17.54 -16.80 -0.05
C LEU A 184 16.43 -16.24 -0.93
N ALA A 185 15.88 -15.08 -0.60
CA ALA A 185 14.84 -14.43 -1.40
C ALA A 185 15.38 -14.01 -2.78
N ASP A 186 16.59 -13.48 -2.84
CA ASP A 186 17.24 -13.09 -4.09
C ASP A 186 17.50 -14.30 -5.02
N GLN A 187 17.88 -15.45 -4.46
CA GLN A 187 18.05 -16.70 -5.19
C GLN A 187 16.71 -17.35 -5.61
N LEU A 188 15.67 -17.17 -4.78
CA LEU A 188 14.37 -17.78 -4.99
C LEU A 188 13.53 -17.02 -6.03
N TRP A 189 13.64 -15.68 -6.06
CA TRP A 189 12.81 -14.84 -6.90
C TRP A 189 12.83 -15.21 -8.40
N PRO A 190 13.97 -15.49 -9.03
CA PRO A 190 14.02 -15.98 -10.41
C PRO A 190 13.30 -17.31 -10.64
N GLN A 191 13.11 -18.11 -9.59
CA GLN A 191 12.52 -19.45 -9.64
C GLN A 191 11.07 -19.49 -9.12
N ARG A 192 10.47 -18.32 -8.84
CA ARG A 192 9.14 -18.18 -8.22
C ARG A 192 8.02 -18.89 -8.96
N GLU A 193 8.05 -18.87 -10.31
CA GLU A 193 7.03 -19.54 -11.12
C GLU A 193 7.12 -21.07 -10.94
N ALA A 194 8.34 -21.63 -10.98
CA ALA A 194 8.56 -23.06 -10.77
C ALA A 194 8.15 -23.49 -9.34
N LEU A 195 8.46 -22.65 -8.33
CA LEU A 195 8.03 -22.89 -6.95
C LEU A 195 6.50 -23.02 -6.87
N PHE A 196 5.75 -22.03 -7.33
CA PHE A 196 4.30 -22.00 -7.16
C PHE A 196 3.53 -22.86 -8.19
N ALA A 197 4.18 -23.33 -9.25
CA ALA A 197 3.66 -24.38 -10.13
C ALA A 197 3.74 -25.79 -9.51
N ASN A 198 4.55 -26.01 -8.47
CA ASN A 198 4.73 -27.30 -7.82
C ASN A 198 3.44 -27.72 -7.08
N PRO A 199 2.84 -28.89 -7.38
CA PRO A 199 1.59 -29.35 -6.73
C PRO A 199 1.69 -29.50 -5.22
N LEU A 200 2.84 -29.88 -4.68
CA LEU A 200 3.05 -29.98 -3.22
C LEU A 200 3.04 -28.60 -2.57
N VAL A 201 3.69 -27.61 -3.21
CA VAL A 201 3.64 -26.23 -2.74
C VAL A 201 2.20 -25.71 -2.74
N GLN A 202 1.45 -25.88 -3.83
CA GLN A 202 0.05 -25.48 -3.92
C GLN A 202 -0.80 -26.14 -2.80
N LYS A 203 -0.58 -27.41 -2.54
CA LYS A 203 -1.31 -28.17 -1.51
C LYS A 203 -1.01 -27.67 -0.10
N TYR A 204 0.27 -27.55 0.24
CA TYR A 204 0.70 -27.30 1.63
C TYR A 204 0.71 -25.79 1.97
N PHE A 205 1.04 -24.91 1.01
CA PHE A 205 1.07 -23.47 1.24
C PHE A 205 -0.33 -22.83 1.27
N ALA A 206 -1.36 -23.52 0.75
CA ALA A 206 -2.73 -23.00 0.74
C ALA A 206 -3.28 -22.65 2.13
N GLY A 207 -2.71 -23.23 3.22
CA GLY A 207 -3.07 -22.96 4.60
C GLY A 207 -2.24 -21.84 5.26
N ILE A 208 -1.21 -21.33 4.61
CA ILE A 208 -0.33 -20.29 5.15
C ILE A 208 -0.85 -18.93 4.67
N THR A 209 -1.09 -18.00 5.61
CA THR A 209 -1.51 -16.63 5.31
C THR A 209 -0.60 -15.68 6.09
N PRO A 210 0.55 -15.28 5.51
CA PRO A 210 1.40 -14.29 6.14
C PRO A 210 0.71 -12.93 6.21
N GLY A 211 0.93 -12.21 7.31
CA GLY A 211 0.70 -10.78 7.38
C GLY A 211 1.96 -10.06 6.92
N VAL A 212 1.90 -9.38 5.78
CA VAL A 212 3.02 -8.60 5.25
C VAL A 212 2.76 -7.12 5.50
N MET A 213 3.65 -6.45 6.20
CA MET A 213 3.58 -5.01 6.38
C MET A 213 3.96 -4.32 5.07
N ILE A 214 3.03 -3.63 4.45
CA ILE A 214 3.24 -2.93 3.18
C ILE A 214 3.82 -1.53 3.41
N THR A 215 3.28 -0.84 4.41
CA THR A 215 3.74 0.46 4.91
C THR A 215 3.23 0.58 6.35
N PRO A 216 3.80 1.45 7.20
CA PRO A 216 3.34 1.60 8.58
C PRO A 216 1.82 1.80 8.68
N GLY A 217 1.13 0.86 9.35
CA GLY A 217 -0.31 0.84 9.55
C GLY A 217 -1.12 0.05 8.51
N ILE A 218 -0.50 -0.49 7.46
CA ILE A 218 -1.15 -1.33 6.44
C ILE A 218 -0.48 -2.71 6.35
N PHE A 219 -1.27 -3.74 6.56
CA PHE A 219 -0.86 -5.13 6.40
C PHE A 219 -1.67 -5.80 5.28
N ALA A 220 -0.99 -6.52 4.40
CA ALA A 220 -1.62 -7.45 3.47
C ALA A 220 -1.66 -8.84 4.11
N ASN A 221 -2.86 -9.42 4.22
CA ASN A 221 -3.06 -10.81 4.61
C ASN A 221 -3.40 -11.61 3.37
N GLU A 222 -2.39 -12.12 2.71
CA GLU A 222 -2.50 -12.90 1.47
C GLU A 222 -2.16 -14.36 1.74
N ARG A 223 -2.74 -15.29 0.96
CA ARG A 223 -2.23 -16.66 0.94
C ARG A 223 -0.78 -16.64 0.48
N TYR A 224 0.05 -17.53 1.05
CA TYR A 224 1.45 -17.60 0.64
C TYR A 224 1.56 -18.13 -0.81
N ASN A 225 1.58 -17.22 -1.73
CA ASN A 225 1.65 -17.38 -3.17
C ASN A 225 2.74 -16.45 -3.74
N LEU A 226 2.85 -16.37 -5.07
CA LEU A 226 3.81 -15.52 -5.75
C LEU A 226 3.72 -14.05 -5.32
N LYS A 227 2.49 -13.52 -5.18
CA LYS A 227 2.28 -12.14 -4.72
C LYS A 227 2.77 -11.92 -3.30
N ALA A 228 2.41 -12.80 -2.35
CA ALA A 228 2.88 -12.69 -0.97
C ALA A 228 4.40 -12.80 -0.87
N LEU A 229 5.02 -13.72 -1.63
CA LEU A 229 6.48 -13.80 -1.70
C LEU A 229 7.11 -12.51 -2.24
N GLY A 230 6.54 -11.92 -3.29
CA GLY A 230 7.02 -10.66 -3.86
C GLY A 230 6.93 -9.50 -2.88
N LEU A 231 5.82 -9.38 -2.14
CA LEU A 231 5.66 -8.35 -1.10
C LEU A 231 6.66 -8.54 0.05
N ILE A 232 6.87 -9.78 0.54
CA ILE A 232 7.88 -10.09 1.55
C ILE A 232 9.28 -9.75 1.05
N TYR A 233 9.60 -10.11 -0.18
CA TYR A 233 10.91 -9.81 -0.76
C TYR A 233 11.12 -8.29 -0.93
N ALA A 234 10.10 -7.56 -1.35
CA ALA A 234 10.16 -6.10 -1.44
C ALA A 234 10.39 -5.45 -0.06
N GLU A 235 9.76 -5.96 1.01
CA GLU A 235 9.99 -5.49 2.38
C GLU A 235 11.45 -5.76 2.82
N ILE A 236 11.96 -6.98 2.58
CA ILE A 236 13.37 -7.31 2.86
C ILE A 236 14.32 -6.34 2.13
N LEU A 237 14.05 -6.05 0.86
CA LEU A 237 14.82 -5.11 0.04
C LEU A 237 14.77 -3.68 0.59
N GLN A 238 13.61 -3.24 1.07
CA GLN A 238 13.45 -1.92 1.72
C GLN A 238 14.28 -1.81 2.99
N VAL A 239 14.26 -2.84 3.84
CA VAL A 239 15.11 -2.90 5.06
C VAL A 239 16.61 -2.81 4.70
N GLN A 240 17.01 -3.34 3.54
CA GLN A 240 18.40 -3.22 3.03
C GLN A 240 18.66 -1.89 2.31
N GLY A 241 17.69 -0.99 2.21
CA GLY A 241 17.79 0.28 1.48
C GLY A 241 17.77 0.15 -0.04
N ASN A 242 17.43 -1.03 -0.57
CA ASN A 242 17.39 -1.29 -2.01
C ASN A 242 15.99 -1.03 -2.60
N TYR A 243 15.54 0.22 -2.48
CA TYR A 243 14.20 0.64 -2.92
C TYR A 243 13.96 0.46 -4.42
N ALA A 244 14.99 0.62 -5.25
CA ALA A 244 14.86 0.47 -6.70
C ALA A 244 14.50 -0.97 -7.08
N LYS A 245 15.20 -1.96 -6.53
CA LYS A 245 14.91 -3.37 -6.76
C LYS A 245 13.58 -3.80 -6.11
N ALA A 246 13.24 -3.23 -4.95
CA ALA A 246 11.94 -3.45 -4.33
C ALA A 246 10.79 -3.02 -5.25
N LEU A 247 10.91 -1.86 -5.90
CA LEU A 247 9.93 -1.38 -6.86
C LEU A 247 9.81 -2.31 -8.08
N GLU A 248 10.94 -2.77 -8.64
CA GLU A 248 10.94 -3.75 -9.75
C GLU A 248 10.18 -5.02 -9.36
N VAL A 249 10.44 -5.57 -8.16
CA VAL A 249 9.76 -6.78 -7.66
C VAL A 249 8.26 -6.57 -7.53
N VAL A 250 7.82 -5.43 -6.98
CA VAL A 250 6.37 -5.15 -6.81
C VAL A 250 5.68 -4.86 -8.15
N GLU A 251 6.38 -4.31 -9.15
CA GLU A 251 5.85 -4.11 -10.51
C GLU A 251 5.69 -5.45 -11.27
N GLU A 252 6.39 -6.52 -10.89
CA GLU A 252 6.30 -7.85 -11.50
C GLU A 252 5.14 -8.71 -10.98
N ILE A 253 4.52 -8.35 -9.84
CA ILE A 253 3.41 -9.09 -9.24
C ILE A 253 2.03 -8.55 -9.64
N ASP A 254 0.97 -9.32 -9.36
CA ASP A 254 -0.40 -8.92 -9.67
C ASP A 254 -0.80 -7.61 -8.98
N SER A 255 -1.35 -6.68 -9.77
CA SER A 255 -1.70 -5.34 -9.31
C SER A 255 -3.09 -5.32 -8.65
N ASP A 256 -3.12 -4.89 -7.38
CA ASP A 256 -4.33 -4.52 -6.64
C ASP A 256 -4.08 -3.29 -5.75
N GLN A 257 -4.96 -3.02 -4.78
CA GLN A 257 -4.80 -1.88 -3.87
C GLN A 257 -3.56 -2.00 -2.99
N MET A 258 -3.21 -3.20 -2.53
CA MET A 258 -2.04 -3.42 -1.65
C MET A 258 -0.73 -3.21 -2.41
N THR A 259 -0.63 -3.77 -3.62
CA THR A 259 0.53 -3.53 -4.49
C THR A 259 0.63 -2.08 -4.93
N ALA A 260 -0.51 -1.38 -5.16
CA ALA A 260 -0.52 0.04 -5.48
C ALA A 260 0.02 0.90 -4.32
N ILE A 261 -0.29 0.55 -3.06
CA ILE A 261 0.29 1.20 -1.88
C ILE A 261 1.80 1.00 -1.84
N SER A 262 2.27 -0.24 -2.02
CA SER A 262 3.71 -0.54 -2.03
C SER A 262 4.45 0.19 -3.14
N VAL A 263 3.89 0.22 -4.37
CA VAL A 263 4.46 0.97 -5.49
C VAL A 263 4.54 2.47 -5.19
N ALA A 264 3.45 3.08 -4.69
CA ALA A 264 3.43 4.51 -4.41
C ALA A 264 4.41 4.90 -3.29
N ASP A 265 4.52 4.07 -2.24
CA ASP A 265 5.45 4.30 -1.13
C ASP A 265 6.91 4.21 -1.61
N LEU A 266 7.24 3.20 -2.42
CA LEU A 266 8.55 3.04 -3.04
C LEU A 266 8.88 4.14 -4.05
N GLU A 267 7.90 4.61 -4.84
CA GLU A 267 8.06 5.75 -5.74
C GLU A 267 8.38 7.03 -4.95
N ILE A 268 7.75 7.23 -3.78
CA ILE A 268 8.06 8.36 -2.87
C ILE A 268 9.47 8.20 -2.30
N ALA A 269 9.85 7.03 -1.81
CA ALA A 269 11.19 6.77 -1.27
C ALA A 269 12.30 7.01 -2.32
N LEU A 270 11.99 6.76 -3.59
CA LEU A 270 12.88 7.02 -4.74
C LEU A 270 12.77 8.45 -5.29
N LEU A 271 12.06 9.35 -4.60
CA LEU A 271 11.79 10.72 -5.04
C LEU A 271 11.08 10.83 -6.40
N LYS A 272 10.38 9.77 -6.82
CA LYS A 272 9.58 9.68 -8.05
C LYS A 272 8.16 10.21 -7.81
N PHE A 273 8.02 11.44 -7.32
CA PHE A 273 6.74 11.99 -6.87
C PHE A 273 5.68 12.09 -7.97
N ASP A 274 6.07 12.35 -9.22
CA ASP A 274 5.12 12.36 -10.36
C ASP A 274 4.55 10.98 -10.64
N ASP A 275 5.36 9.93 -10.50
CA ASP A 275 4.92 8.56 -10.66
C ASP A 275 3.97 8.18 -9.50
N ALA A 276 4.30 8.53 -8.24
CA ALA A 276 3.44 8.28 -7.08
C ALA A 276 2.07 8.99 -7.21
N ILE A 277 2.03 10.24 -7.70
CA ILE A 277 0.79 10.95 -8.00
C ILE A 277 -0.01 10.20 -9.07
N ALA A 278 0.64 9.68 -10.11
CA ALA A 278 -0.02 8.93 -11.17
C ALA A 278 -0.52 7.55 -10.70
N THR A 279 0.24 6.85 -9.86
CA THR A 279 -0.14 5.56 -9.27
C THR A 279 -1.40 5.71 -8.39
N THR A 280 -1.56 6.85 -7.73
CA THR A 280 -2.67 7.15 -6.82
C THR A 280 -3.77 8.01 -7.46
N GLU A 281 -3.85 8.11 -8.80
CA GLU A 281 -4.88 8.92 -9.49
C GLU A 281 -6.28 8.30 -9.36
N ASP A 282 -7.32 9.16 -9.27
CA ASP A 282 -8.75 8.78 -9.19
C ASP A 282 -9.13 7.88 -8.00
N ILE A 283 -8.46 8.04 -6.86
CA ILE A 283 -8.78 7.33 -5.61
C ILE A 283 -9.85 8.09 -4.82
N GLU A 284 -10.87 7.36 -4.37
CA GLU A 284 -11.88 7.83 -3.41
C GLU A 284 -11.68 7.08 -2.08
N ASN A 285 -11.96 7.72 -0.95
CA ASN A 285 -11.83 7.11 0.38
C ASN A 285 -12.93 6.06 0.61
N GLU A 286 -12.76 4.84 0.12
CA GLU A 286 -13.74 3.74 0.25
C GLU A 286 -13.43 2.83 1.45
N ASP A 287 -12.14 2.58 1.74
CA ASP A 287 -11.62 1.69 2.77
C ASP A 287 -10.25 2.19 3.29
N ASP A 288 -9.60 1.44 4.16
CA ASP A 288 -8.30 1.80 4.73
C ASP A 288 -7.18 1.84 3.68
N ALA A 289 -7.23 0.94 2.69
CA ALA A 289 -6.25 0.91 1.62
C ALA A 289 -6.34 2.16 0.72
N THR A 290 -7.55 2.54 0.35
CA THR A 290 -7.78 3.76 -0.45
C THR A 290 -7.50 5.02 0.34
N ALA A 291 -7.77 5.03 1.66
CA ALA A 291 -7.39 6.13 2.54
C ALA A 291 -5.86 6.28 2.64
N MET A 292 -5.09 5.17 2.69
CA MET A 292 -3.63 5.19 2.66
C MET A 292 -3.10 5.70 1.32
N LEU A 293 -3.68 5.30 0.19
CA LEU A 293 -3.30 5.83 -1.12
C LEU A 293 -3.49 7.36 -1.19
N LEU A 294 -4.54 7.90 -0.56
CA LEU A 294 -4.73 9.35 -0.43
C LEU A 294 -3.65 9.99 0.46
N VAL A 295 -3.21 9.32 1.53
CA VAL A 295 -2.08 9.79 2.35
C VAL A 295 -0.81 9.88 1.52
N LEU A 296 -0.45 8.80 0.80
CA LEU A 296 0.74 8.76 -0.06
C LEU A 296 0.69 9.83 -1.16
N ARG A 297 -0.47 10.04 -1.78
CA ARG A 297 -0.68 11.13 -2.73
C ARG A 297 -0.45 12.49 -2.11
N GLY A 298 -0.93 12.69 -0.88
CA GLY A 298 -0.71 13.92 -0.11
C GLY A 298 0.76 14.16 0.18
N ILE A 299 1.52 13.12 0.55
CA ILE A 299 2.98 13.20 0.72
C ILE A 299 3.64 13.62 -0.59
N ALA A 300 3.35 12.95 -1.70
CA ALA A 300 3.95 13.25 -3.00
C ALA A 300 3.68 14.70 -3.45
N PHE A 301 2.47 15.22 -3.25
CA PHE A 301 2.17 16.63 -3.51
C PHE A 301 2.93 17.57 -2.60
N ARG A 302 3.05 17.27 -1.29
CA ARG A 302 3.82 18.07 -0.34
C ARG A 302 5.27 18.17 -0.76
N GLU A 303 5.92 17.06 -1.11
CA GLU A 303 7.33 17.05 -1.50
C GLU A 303 7.58 17.81 -2.82
N LYS A 304 6.57 17.94 -3.66
CA LYS A 304 6.59 18.82 -4.84
C LYS A 304 6.27 20.28 -4.54
N GLY A 305 5.96 20.65 -3.29
CA GLY A 305 5.58 21.99 -2.89
C GLY A 305 4.12 22.37 -3.18
N PHE A 306 3.26 21.42 -3.59
CA PHE A 306 1.83 21.66 -3.84
C PHE A 306 1.04 21.45 -2.55
N PHE A 307 1.19 22.36 -1.60
CA PHE A 307 0.67 22.20 -0.24
C PHE A 307 -0.86 22.16 -0.17
N ASP A 308 -1.57 22.94 -0.99
CA ASP A 308 -3.04 22.92 -1.01
C ASP A 308 -3.57 21.58 -1.54
N ALA A 309 -2.97 21.04 -2.62
CA ALA A 309 -3.31 19.71 -3.13
C ALA A 309 -2.99 18.60 -2.13
N SER A 310 -1.87 18.73 -1.40
CA SER A 310 -1.50 17.84 -0.30
C SER A 310 -2.57 17.84 0.80
N LEU A 311 -2.97 19.04 1.26
CA LEU A 311 -4.01 19.17 2.28
C LEU A 311 -5.35 18.59 1.84
N GLU A 312 -5.75 18.77 0.59
CA GLU A 312 -6.97 18.18 0.02
C GLU A 312 -6.96 16.65 0.16
N CYS A 313 -5.89 16.00 -0.30
CA CYS A 313 -5.73 14.55 -0.19
C CYS A 313 -5.72 14.07 1.27
N LEU A 314 -4.99 14.78 2.15
CA LEU A 314 -4.86 14.41 3.56
C LEU A 314 -6.14 14.68 4.36
N LYS A 315 -6.95 15.69 4.03
CA LYS A 315 -8.29 15.89 4.59
C LYS A 315 -9.22 14.77 4.16
N LEU A 316 -9.21 14.40 2.89
CA LEU A 316 -10.02 13.29 2.37
C LEU A 316 -9.65 11.96 3.02
N SER A 317 -8.36 11.68 3.30
CA SER A 317 -7.92 10.42 3.91
C SER A 317 -8.50 10.23 5.33
N VAL A 318 -8.64 11.30 6.09
CA VAL A 318 -9.13 11.27 7.49
C VAL A 318 -10.62 11.66 7.64
N ALA A 319 -11.33 11.89 6.52
CA ALA A 319 -12.72 12.35 6.55
C ALA A 319 -13.69 11.33 7.15
N LYS A 320 -13.42 10.04 6.98
CA LYS A 320 -14.26 8.96 7.52
C LYS A 320 -13.70 8.43 8.84
N ARG A 321 -14.43 8.65 9.95
CA ARG A 321 -14.04 8.19 11.30
C ARG A 321 -14.04 6.67 11.48
N THR A 322 -14.66 5.95 10.55
CA THR A 322 -14.72 4.48 10.52
C THR A 322 -13.42 3.84 10.03
N ARG A 323 -12.44 4.62 9.60
CA ARG A 323 -11.10 4.13 9.27
C ARG A 323 -10.37 3.68 10.53
N SER A 324 -9.46 2.71 10.38
CA SER A 324 -8.63 2.25 11.50
C SER A 324 -7.83 3.40 12.12
N GLU A 325 -7.56 3.31 13.40
CA GLU A 325 -6.81 4.34 14.13
C GLU A 325 -5.44 4.57 13.51
N GLY A 326 -4.76 3.52 13.03
CA GLY A 326 -3.48 3.62 12.36
C GLY A 326 -3.53 4.52 11.12
N ILE A 327 -4.57 4.37 10.29
CA ILE A 327 -4.78 5.20 9.10
C ILE A 327 -5.11 6.65 9.48
N LEU A 328 -6.01 6.85 10.44
CA LEU A 328 -6.36 8.19 10.90
C LEU A 328 -5.15 8.92 11.49
N ASN A 329 -4.35 8.23 12.30
CA ASN A 329 -3.15 8.79 12.90
C ASN A 329 -2.08 9.08 11.83
N ARG A 330 -1.88 8.19 10.86
CA ARG A 330 -0.96 8.43 9.73
C ARG A 330 -1.39 9.65 8.90
N GLY A 331 -2.67 9.78 8.57
CA GLY A 331 -3.18 10.93 7.83
C GLY A 331 -3.01 12.26 8.58
N LEU A 332 -3.29 12.28 9.90
CA LEU A 332 -3.06 13.46 10.75
C LEU A 332 -1.56 13.79 10.88
N TRP A 333 -0.72 12.77 11.05
CA TRP A 333 0.74 12.91 11.11
C TRP A 333 1.29 13.59 9.86
N GLU A 334 0.95 13.08 8.69
CA GLU A 334 1.40 13.65 7.43
C GLU A 334 0.81 15.04 7.17
N ARG A 335 -0.44 15.28 7.56
CA ARG A 335 -1.07 16.60 7.45
C ARG A 335 -0.37 17.63 8.34
N SER A 336 0.10 17.23 9.51
CA SER A 336 0.86 18.12 10.39
C SER A 336 2.15 18.63 9.74
N PHE A 337 2.86 17.79 8.96
CA PHE A 337 4.03 18.22 8.18
C PHE A 337 3.66 19.22 7.08
N THR A 338 2.52 19.01 6.41
CA THR A 338 2.08 19.93 5.38
C THR A 338 1.72 21.30 5.99
N TYR A 339 1.02 21.32 7.13
CA TYR A 339 0.74 22.57 7.85
C TYR A 339 2.02 23.28 8.30
N GLU A 340 3.01 22.55 8.79
CA GLU A 340 4.31 23.11 9.19
C GLU A 340 5.03 23.75 7.99
N ARG A 341 5.09 23.07 6.84
CA ARG A 341 5.67 23.62 5.61
C ARG A 341 4.96 24.89 5.12
N MET A 342 3.68 25.07 5.46
CA MET A 342 2.90 26.28 5.18
C MET A 342 3.03 27.37 6.27
N GLY A 343 3.80 27.15 7.33
CA GLY A 343 3.90 28.05 8.48
C GLY A 343 2.68 28.03 9.41
N LYS A 344 1.73 27.10 9.21
CA LYS A 344 0.49 26.97 10.02
C LYS A 344 0.72 26.12 11.26
N ILE A 345 1.63 26.53 12.13
CA ILE A 345 2.11 25.75 13.29
C ILE A 345 0.98 25.36 14.25
N ALA A 346 0.02 26.25 14.49
CA ALA A 346 -1.11 25.95 15.38
C ALA A 346 -1.98 24.77 14.87
N LEU A 347 -2.16 24.66 13.55
CA LEU A 347 -2.90 23.56 12.94
C LEU A 347 -2.10 22.25 12.97
N ALA A 348 -0.78 22.33 12.75
CA ALA A 348 0.10 21.17 12.92
C ALA A 348 0.03 20.59 14.34
N LYS A 349 0.12 21.45 15.37
CA LYS A 349 -0.03 21.04 16.78
C LYS A 349 -1.40 20.40 17.06
N LYS A 350 -2.49 21.00 16.57
CA LYS A 350 -3.86 20.46 16.73
C LYS A 350 -3.98 19.03 16.19
N ASP A 351 -3.36 18.73 15.05
CA ASP A 351 -3.38 17.38 14.50
C ASP A 351 -2.55 16.38 15.33
N LEU A 352 -1.38 16.80 15.81
CA LEU A 352 -0.57 15.97 16.70
C LEU A 352 -1.24 15.73 18.06
N GLU A 353 -1.98 16.71 18.60
CA GLU A 353 -2.78 16.56 19.82
C GLU A 353 -3.95 15.57 19.65
N LYS A 354 -4.56 15.50 18.44
CA LYS A 354 -5.56 14.47 18.11
C LYS A 354 -4.96 13.07 18.13
N ILE A 355 -3.73 12.92 17.64
CA ILE A 355 -2.98 11.65 17.74
C ILE A 355 -2.69 11.33 19.21
N MET A 356 -2.19 12.30 19.98
CA MET A 356 -1.91 12.15 21.41
C MET A 356 -3.13 11.67 22.19
N ALA A 357 -4.31 12.18 21.86
CA ALA A 357 -5.56 11.78 22.53
C ALA A 357 -5.99 10.33 22.23
N ARG A 358 -5.59 9.77 21.08
CA ARG A 358 -5.90 8.39 20.67
C ARG A 358 -4.79 7.43 21.07
N GLU A 359 -3.56 7.78 20.78
CA GLU A 359 -2.37 6.93 20.92
C GLU A 359 -1.21 7.74 21.49
N PRO A 360 -1.13 7.92 22.83
CA PRO A 360 -0.06 8.69 23.46
C PRO A 360 1.37 8.15 23.18
N SER A 361 1.47 6.86 22.86
CA SER A 361 2.72 6.16 22.53
C SER A 361 3.11 6.21 21.05
N TYR A 362 2.39 6.97 20.23
CA TYR A 362 2.70 7.10 18.80
C TYR A 362 4.15 7.56 18.59
N SER A 363 4.89 6.81 17.76
CA SER A 363 6.34 6.99 17.58
C SER A 363 6.68 8.42 17.10
N GLY A 364 7.64 9.06 17.79
CA GLY A 364 8.12 10.41 17.46
C GLY A 364 7.17 11.56 17.84
N LEU A 365 6.00 11.28 18.42
CA LEU A 365 4.98 12.30 18.68
C LEU A 365 5.45 13.35 19.71
N ASN A 366 6.05 12.91 20.83
CA ASN A 366 6.49 13.80 21.89
C ASN A 366 7.65 14.70 21.44
N GLU A 367 8.60 14.14 20.71
CA GLU A 367 9.74 14.89 20.14
C GLU A 367 9.23 15.97 19.19
N ARG A 368 8.27 15.59 18.32
CA ARG A 368 7.73 16.53 17.34
C ARG A 368 6.92 17.65 17.98
N LEU A 369 6.07 17.34 18.97
CA LEU A 369 5.36 18.37 19.74
C LEU A 369 6.33 19.32 20.46
N SER A 370 7.41 18.80 21.03
CA SER A 370 8.44 19.61 21.68
C SER A 370 9.12 20.57 20.70
N LEU A 371 9.48 20.08 19.49
CA LEU A 371 10.09 20.91 18.44
C LEU A 371 9.16 22.03 17.98
N LEU A 372 7.86 21.79 17.85
CA LEU A 372 6.90 22.81 17.46
C LEU A 372 6.57 23.80 18.59
N ASN A 373 6.93 23.51 19.84
CA ASN A 373 6.73 24.39 20.99
C ASN A 373 7.94 25.30 21.25
N ALA A 374 9.10 24.99 20.69
CA ALA A 374 10.33 25.79 20.78
C ALA A 374 10.28 26.98 19.83
#